data_f10652530b0e49542a0cf7030708c606
#
_entry.id   f10652530b0e49542a0cf7030708c606
#
_cell.length_a   1.000
_cell.length_b   1.000
_cell.length_c   1.000
_cell.angle_alpha   90.00
_cell.angle_beta   90.00
_cell.angle_gamma   90.00
#
_symmetry.space_group_name_H-M   'P 1'
#
loop_
_entity.id
_entity.type
_entity.pdbx_description
1 polymer ?
#
loop_
_entity_poly.entity_id
_entity_poly.type
_entity_poly.pdbx_seq_one_letter_code
_entity_poly.pdbx_strand_id
1 'polypeptide(L)'
;MAEYHIDILENRRIEKVEVAEGMKVLSVKGGETYKAPVLIIATGANWRKLNVPGEEKYIGHGVAFCPHCDGPFYKDKEVAVIGGGNSGVEAAIDLAGVCSKVTVFEFMDTLKADTVLQEKAKSLPNVDIITNTQTVEVLGNGDKVVGL
;
A
#
# COMPACT_ATOMS: atom_id res chain seq x y z
N MET A 1 -1.06 15.89 21.57
CA MET A 1 -2.48 16.31 21.45
C MET A 1 -3.00 17.12 22.63
N ALA A 2 -2.32 17.07 23.77
CA ALA A 2 -2.69 17.90 24.95
C ALA A 2 -2.52 19.43 24.76
N GLU A 3 -1.75 19.86 23.77
CA GLU A 3 -1.58 21.29 23.44
C GLU A 3 -2.77 21.90 22.63
N TYR A 4 -3.58 21.05 22.05
CA TYR A 4 -4.75 21.47 21.28
C TYR A 4 -5.98 20.92 21.98
N HIS A 5 -6.96 21.72 22.28
CA HIS A 5 -8.23 21.32 22.88
C HIS A 5 -9.02 20.43 21.91
N ILE A 6 -8.64 19.16 21.80
CA ILE A 6 -9.23 18.15 20.92
C ILE A 6 -9.86 17.07 21.81
N ASP A 7 -11.17 16.89 21.66
CA ASP A 7 -11.87 15.79 22.32
C ASP A 7 -11.60 14.48 21.58
N ILE A 8 -11.08 13.49 22.28
CA ILE A 8 -10.83 12.14 21.77
C ILE A 8 -11.85 11.20 22.38
N LEU A 9 -12.70 10.62 21.53
CA LEU A 9 -13.73 9.67 21.93
C LEU A 9 -13.30 8.26 21.53
N GLU A 10 -12.84 7.50 22.50
CA GLU A 10 -12.39 6.13 22.31
C GLU A 10 -13.56 5.14 22.30
N ASN A 11 -13.34 3.96 21.70
CA ASN A 11 -14.31 2.86 21.64
C ASN A 11 -15.66 3.26 21.00
N ARG A 12 -15.63 4.18 20.05
CA ARG A 12 -16.79 4.62 19.27
C ARG A 12 -16.70 4.09 17.83
N ARG A 13 -17.42 3.02 17.54
CA ARG A 13 -17.51 2.46 16.20
C ARG A 13 -18.56 3.19 15.39
N ILE A 14 -18.14 3.91 14.37
CA ILE A 14 -19.05 4.54 13.41
C ILE A 14 -19.63 3.45 12.51
N GLU A 15 -20.96 3.41 12.39
CA GLU A 15 -21.67 2.44 11.56
C GLU A 15 -22.26 3.09 10.31
N LYS A 16 -22.56 4.38 10.38
CA LYS A 16 -23.18 5.12 9.27
C LYS A 16 -22.73 6.57 9.25
N VAL A 17 -22.59 7.10 8.04
CA VAL A 17 -22.38 8.52 7.79
C VAL A 17 -23.45 9.00 6.81
N GLU A 18 -24.13 10.08 7.14
CA GLU A 18 -25.16 10.70 6.32
C GLU A 18 -24.92 12.20 6.20
N VAL A 19 -25.53 12.81 5.20
CA VAL A 19 -25.57 14.28 5.07
C VAL A 19 -27.02 14.71 5.30
N ALA A 20 -27.23 15.51 6.32
CA ALA A 20 -28.53 16.07 6.64
C ALA A 20 -28.39 17.56 6.98
N GLU A 21 -29.20 18.41 6.37
CA GLU A 21 -29.22 19.87 6.63
C GLU A 21 -27.80 20.52 6.50
N GLY A 22 -26.99 20.06 5.55
CA GLY A 22 -25.64 20.56 5.34
C GLY A 22 -24.59 20.04 6.34
N MET A 23 -25.00 19.24 7.33
CA MET A 23 -24.12 18.63 8.33
C MET A 23 -23.79 17.18 7.97
N LYS A 24 -22.62 16.71 8.38
CA LYS A 24 -22.24 15.29 8.38
C LYS A 24 -22.69 14.70 9.69
N VAL A 25 -23.57 13.70 9.62
CA VAL A 25 -24.15 13.01 10.78
C VAL A 25 -23.54 11.62 10.86
N LEU A 26 -22.88 11.31 11.98
CA LEU A 26 -22.26 10.02 12.23
C LEU A 26 -23.11 9.25 13.24
N SER A 27 -23.54 8.05 12.88
CA SER A 27 -24.21 7.13 13.80
C SER A 27 -23.21 6.14 14.35
N VAL A 28 -23.21 6.00 15.67
CA VAL A 28 -22.28 5.14 16.41
C VAL A 28 -23.03 3.90 16.87
N LYS A 29 -22.34 2.77 16.91
CA LYS A 29 -22.85 1.56 17.54
C LYS A 29 -23.24 1.83 19.00
N GLY A 30 -24.50 1.60 19.33
CA GLY A 30 -25.06 1.94 20.63
C GLY A 30 -26.02 3.14 20.62
N GLY A 31 -26.23 3.78 19.45
CA GLY A 31 -27.30 4.76 19.24
C GLY A 31 -26.88 6.22 19.43
N GLU A 32 -25.64 6.50 19.80
CA GLU A 32 -25.13 7.89 19.85
C GLU A 32 -24.97 8.46 18.43
N THR A 33 -25.12 9.77 18.31
CA THR A 33 -24.90 10.48 17.04
C THR A 33 -24.03 11.71 17.24
N TYR A 34 -23.14 11.97 16.27
CA TYR A 34 -22.31 13.16 16.22
C TYR A 34 -22.59 13.94 14.94
N LYS A 35 -22.56 15.26 15.02
CA LYS A 35 -22.80 16.14 13.85
C LYS A 35 -21.65 17.13 13.71
N ALA A 36 -21.18 17.31 12.48
CA ALA A 36 -20.15 18.29 12.16
C ALA A 36 -20.37 18.86 10.73
N PRO A 37 -19.99 20.11 10.47
CA PRO A 37 -20.02 20.67 9.11
C PRO A 37 -19.00 20.01 8.20
N VAL A 38 -17.86 19.55 8.75
CA VAL A 38 -16.77 18.89 8.04
C VAL A 38 -16.45 17.56 8.72
N LEU A 39 -16.19 16.53 7.93
CA LEU A 39 -15.74 15.22 8.39
C LEU A 39 -14.44 14.86 7.69
N ILE A 40 -13.42 14.51 8.49
CA ILE A 40 -12.17 13.92 8.00
C ILE A 40 -12.22 12.42 8.29
N ILE A 41 -12.14 11.61 7.24
CA ILE A 41 -12.11 10.15 7.33
C ILE A 41 -10.65 9.71 7.35
N ALA A 42 -10.18 9.23 8.50
CA ALA A 42 -8.80 8.82 8.74
C ALA A 42 -8.76 7.41 9.35
N THR A 43 -9.49 6.48 8.76
CA THR A 43 -9.69 5.11 9.28
C THR A 43 -8.52 4.16 8.99
N GLY A 44 -7.47 4.64 8.36
CA GLY A 44 -6.35 3.82 7.93
C GLY A 44 -6.66 3.00 6.67
N ALA A 45 -5.75 2.12 6.33
CA ALA A 45 -5.85 1.22 5.19
C ALA A 45 -5.39 -0.19 5.58
N ASN A 46 -5.91 -1.18 4.88
CA ASN A 46 -5.42 -2.55 4.95
C ASN A 46 -4.67 -2.85 3.65
N TRP A 47 -3.44 -3.31 3.77
CA TRP A 47 -2.66 -3.78 2.64
C TRP A 47 -3.27 -5.06 2.06
N ARG A 48 -3.33 -5.13 0.74
CA ARG A 48 -3.73 -6.35 0.07
C ARG A 48 -2.55 -7.32 0.06
N LYS A 49 -2.73 -8.47 0.71
CA LYS A 49 -1.75 -9.55 0.72
C LYS A 49 -1.91 -10.43 -0.52
N LEU A 50 -0.83 -11.07 -0.94
CA LEU A 50 -0.84 -12.12 -1.98
C LEU A 50 -1.45 -13.41 -1.46
N ASN A 51 -1.31 -13.67 -0.14
CA ASN A 51 -1.71 -14.92 0.53
C ASN A 51 -1.00 -16.15 -0.04
N VAL A 52 0.27 -15.99 -0.35
CA VAL A 52 1.14 -17.08 -0.83
C VAL A 52 2.06 -17.58 0.29
N PRO A 53 2.56 -18.83 0.23
CA PRO A 53 3.57 -19.31 1.15
C PRO A 53 4.76 -18.35 1.28
N GLY A 54 5.27 -18.19 2.50
CA GLY A 54 6.41 -17.33 2.78
C GLY A 54 6.08 -15.85 2.96
N GLU A 55 5.01 -15.31 2.37
CA GLU A 55 4.69 -13.88 2.47
C GLU A 55 4.63 -13.41 3.93
N GLU A 56 3.78 -14.02 4.75
CA GLU A 56 3.57 -13.58 6.12
C GLU A 56 4.80 -13.79 7.01
N LYS A 57 5.54 -14.87 6.77
CA LYS A 57 6.78 -15.19 7.49
C LYS A 57 7.85 -14.12 7.33
N TYR A 58 7.93 -13.51 6.15
CA TYR A 58 8.99 -12.56 5.81
C TYR A 58 8.55 -11.10 5.81
N ILE A 59 7.36 -10.77 6.36
CA ILE A 59 6.98 -9.38 6.61
C ILE A 59 8.00 -8.73 7.57
N GLY A 60 8.60 -7.62 7.14
CA GLY A 60 9.70 -6.96 7.84
C GLY A 60 11.09 -7.60 7.65
N HIS A 61 11.14 -8.76 6.97
CA HIS A 61 12.37 -9.49 6.65
C HIS A 61 12.59 -9.67 5.15
N GLY A 62 12.14 -8.70 4.36
CA GLY A 62 12.23 -8.67 2.91
C GLY A 62 10.90 -8.55 2.20
N VAL A 63 9.78 -8.78 2.87
CA VAL A 63 8.44 -8.42 2.42
C VAL A 63 8.02 -7.11 3.09
N ALA A 64 7.65 -6.12 2.28
CA ALA A 64 7.24 -4.80 2.74
C ALA A 64 6.05 -4.29 1.90
N PHE A 65 5.29 -3.33 2.44
CA PHE A 65 4.10 -2.79 1.77
C PHE A 65 4.18 -1.27 1.55
N CYS A 66 5.17 -0.61 2.13
CA CYS A 66 5.31 0.84 2.05
C CYS A 66 6.66 1.20 1.40
N PRO A 67 6.71 1.60 0.12
CA PRO A 67 7.96 1.93 -0.56
C PRO A 67 8.70 3.11 0.09
N HIS A 68 7.98 4.10 0.60
CA HIS A 68 8.59 5.25 1.27
C HIS A 68 9.13 4.92 2.66
N CYS A 69 8.43 4.03 3.40
CA CYS A 69 8.84 3.65 4.76
C CYS A 69 10.04 2.70 4.74
N ASP A 70 9.97 1.70 3.87
CA ASP A 70 10.89 0.56 3.87
C ASP A 70 11.95 0.66 2.76
N GLY A 71 11.67 1.41 1.70
CA GLY A 71 12.56 1.57 0.54
C GLY A 71 14.02 1.88 0.90
N PRO A 72 14.31 2.80 1.84
CA PRO A 72 15.69 3.10 2.24
C PRO A 72 16.50 1.91 2.73
N PHE A 73 15.85 0.88 3.33
CA PHE A 73 16.53 -0.37 3.75
C PHE A 73 16.94 -1.27 2.60
N TYR A 74 16.41 -1.02 1.40
CA TYR A 74 16.72 -1.77 0.18
C TYR A 74 17.62 -0.99 -0.78
N LYS A 75 18.32 0.04 -0.28
CA LYS A 75 19.28 0.81 -1.07
C LYS A 75 20.30 -0.13 -1.73
N ASP A 76 20.53 0.12 -3.03
CA ASP A 76 21.47 -0.62 -3.88
C ASP A 76 21.17 -2.13 -4.02
N LYS A 77 19.96 -2.57 -3.64
CA LYS A 77 19.50 -3.97 -3.80
C LYS A 77 18.60 -4.11 -5.02
N GLU A 78 18.44 -5.34 -5.48
CA GLU A 78 17.41 -5.73 -6.42
C GLU A 78 16.12 -6.01 -5.65
N VAL A 79 14.99 -5.47 -6.13
CA VAL A 79 13.69 -5.62 -5.50
C VAL A 79 12.62 -6.02 -6.52
N ALA A 80 11.63 -6.76 -6.06
CA ALA A 80 10.43 -7.09 -6.82
C ALA A 80 9.25 -6.28 -6.29
N VAL A 81 8.42 -5.76 -7.19
CA VAL A 81 7.13 -5.14 -6.90
C VAL A 81 6.05 -6.03 -7.48
N ILE A 82 5.11 -6.47 -6.65
CA ILE A 82 4.04 -7.37 -7.08
C ILE A 82 2.74 -6.59 -7.28
N GLY A 83 2.29 -6.55 -8.52
CA GLY A 83 1.07 -5.87 -8.95
C GLY A 83 1.32 -4.64 -9.82
N GLY A 84 0.66 -4.58 -10.96
CA GLY A 84 0.77 -3.55 -12.00
C GLY A 84 -0.34 -2.51 -11.99
N GLY A 85 -1.02 -2.29 -10.84
CA GLY A 85 -1.92 -1.15 -10.64
C GLY A 85 -1.16 0.13 -10.29
N ASN A 86 -1.89 1.26 -10.12
CA ASN A 86 -1.28 2.56 -9.80
C ASN A 86 -0.30 2.45 -8.63
N SER A 87 -0.71 1.89 -7.50
CA SER A 87 0.14 1.77 -6.31
C SER A 87 1.42 0.97 -6.55
N GLY A 88 1.36 -0.11 -7.32
CA GLY A 88 2.55 -0.92 -7.62
C GLY A 88 3.50 -0.20 -8.57
N VAL A 89 2.97 0.45 -9.61
CA VAL A 89 3.80 1.20 -10.57
C VAL A 89 4.41 2.45 -9.93
N GLU A 90 3.66 3.16 -9.08
CA GLU A 90 4.20 4.27 -8.27
C GLU A 90 5.32 3.78 -7.35
N ALA A 91 5.10 2.67 -6.63
CA ALA A 91 6.13 2.06 -5.79
C ALA A 91 7.40 1.72 -6.58
N ALA A 92 7.26 1.19 -7.79
CA ALA A 92 8.40 0.86 -8.64
C ALA A 92 9.18 2.12 -9.09
N ILE A 93 8.47 3.21 -9.42
CA ILE A 93 9.08 4.49 -9.77
C ILE A 93 9.88 5.06 -8.58
N ASP A 94 9.29 5.04 -7.38
CA ASP A 94 9.95 5.55 -6.17
C ASP A 94 11.19 4.70 -5.80
N LEU A 95 11.04 3.37 -5.82
CA LEU A 95 12.13 2.44 -5.53
C LEU A 95 13.26 2.51 -6.56
N ALA A 96 12.98 2.86 -7.80
CA ALA A 96 14.00 3.03 -8.83
C ALA A 96 15.02 4.12 -8.49
N GLY A 97 14.65 5.12 -7.68
CA GLY A 97 15.56 6.14 -7.17
C GLY A 97 16.50 5.67 -6.05
N VAL A 98 16.26 4.49 -5.49
CA VAL A 98 16.97 3.99 -4.29
C VAL A 98 17.63 2.64 -4.55
N CYS A 99 16.95 1.75 -5.28
CA CYS A 99 17.38 0.38 -5.54
C CYS A 99 18.22 0.28 -6.81
N SER A 100 19.08 -0.72 -6.89
CA SER A 100 19.89 -0.98 -8.09
C SER A 100 19.03 -1.48 -9.25
N LYS A 101 18.01 -2.27 -8.95
CA LYS A 101 17.04 -2.80 -9.94
C LYS A 101 15.67 -2.99 -9.30
N VAL A 102 14.64 -2.70 -10.08
CA VAL A 102 13.25 -2.94 -9.70
C VAL A 102 12.58 -3.76 -10.78
N THR A 103 11.95 -4.87 -10.42
CA THR A 103 11.17 -5.70 -11.35
C THR A 103 9.72 -5.72 -10.91
N VAL A 104 8.83 -5.23 -11.77
CA VAL A 104 7.38 -5.29 -11.55
C VAL A 104 6.84 -6.58 -12.15
N PHE A 105 6.17 -7.39 -11.32
CA PHE A 105 5.47 -8.59 -11.77
C PHE A 105 3.96 -8.36 -11.75
N GLU A 106 3.32 -8.60 -12.88
CA GLU A 106 1.87 -8.50 -13.03
C GLU A 106 1.32 -9.83 -13.60
N PHE A 107 0.28 -10.37 -12.95
CA PHE A 107 -0.30 -11.65 -13.38
C PHE A 107 -1.16 -11.53 -14.65
N MET A 108 -1.68 -10.34 -14.93
CA MET A 108 -2.42 -10.06 -16.17
C MET A 108 -1.46 -9.81 -17.34
N ASP A 109 -2.01 -9.80 -18.53
CA ASP A 109 -1.26 -9.49 -19.76
C ASP A 109 -0.90 -8.01 -19.91
N THR A 110 -1.57 -7.13 -19.14
CA THR A 110 -1.39 -5.68 -19.18
C THR A 110 -1.39 -5.08 -17.77
N LEU A 111 -0.67 -3.96 -17.61
CA LEU A 111 -0.74 -3.16 -16.41
C LEU A 111 -2.10 -2.44 -16.32
N LYS A 112 -2.60 -2.27 -15.11
CA LYS A 112 -3.83 -1.51 -14.80
C LYS A 112 -3.56 -0.08 -14.34
N ALA A 113 -2.31 0.30 -14.21
CA ALA A 113 -1.90 1.65 -13.85
C ALA A 113 -2.25 2.65 -14.97
N ASP A 114 -2.38 3.91 -14.60
CA ASP A 114 -2.58 5.02 -15.54
C ASP A 114 -1.42 5.10 -16.54
N THR A 115 -1.72 5.47 -17.78
CA THR A 115 -0.74 5.50 -18.88
C THR A 115 0.49 6.35 -18.54
N VAL A 116 0.30 7.48 -17.88
CA VAL A 116 1.41 8.37 -17.47
C VAL A 116 2.39 7.67 -16.52
N LEU A 117 1.88 6.88 -15.58
CA LEU A 117 2.71 6.09 -14.66
C LEU A 117 3.44 4.98 -15.39
N GLN A 118 2.75 4.28 -16.31
CA GLN A 118 3.37 3.24 -17.14
C GLN A 118 4.50 3.78 -18.00
N GLU A 119 4.30 4.92 -18.66
CA GLU A 119 5.31 5.58 -19.48
C GLU A 119 6.51 6.00 -18.63
N LYS A 120 6.25 6.57 -17.44
CA LYS A 120 7.30 6.95 -16.51
C LYS A 120 8.13 5.73 -16.07
N ALA A 121 7.48 4.66 -15.63
CA ALA A 121 8.16 3.44 -15.21
C ALA A 121 9.02 2.84 -16.35
N LYS A 122 8.48 2.74 -17.57
CA LYS A 122 9.19 2.26 -18.77
C LYS A 122 10.38 3.13 -19.18
N SER A 123 10.38 4.41 -18.80
CA SER A 123 11.50 5.33 -19.13
C SER A 123 12.70 5.16 -18.18
N LEU A 124 12.55 4.43 -17.08
CA LEU A 124 13.60 4.25 -16.08
C LEU A 124 14.48 3.05 -16.45
N PRO A 125 15.82 3.23 -16.55
CA PRO A 125 16.72 2.20 -17.08
C PRO A 125 16.87 0.99 -16.16
N ASN A 126 16.52 1.13 -14.88
CA ASN A 126 16.62 0.08 -13.87
C ASN A 126 15.23 -0.50 -13.46
N VAL A 127 14.20 -0.24 -14.25
CA VAL A 127 12.86 -0.81 -14.03
C VAL A 127 12.53 -1.79 -15.14
N ASP A 128 12.27 -3.04 -14.79
CA ASP A 128 11.72 -4.05 -15.68
C ASP A 128 10.26 -4.33 -15.34
N ILE A 129 9.46 -4.60 -16.37
CA ILE A 129 8.03 -4.94 -16.22
C ILE A 129 7.79 -6.29 -16.88
N ILE A 130 7.32 -7.26 -16.11
CA ILE A 130 7.02 -8.62 -16.56
C ILE A 130 5.54 -8.89 -16.30
N THR A 131 4.78 -9.05 -17.38
CA THR A 131 3.35 -9.39 -17.35
C THR A 131 3.15 -10.90 -17.52
N ASN A 132 1.91 -11.38 -17.40
CA ASN A 132 1.56 -12.80 -17.45
C ASN A 132 2.34 -13.66 -16.43
N THR A 133 2.74 -13.06 -15.29
CA THR A 133 3.57 -13.73 -14.29
C THR A 133 2.93 -13.63 -12.92
N GLN A 134 2.53 -14.78 -12.39
CA GLN A 134 1.93 -14.90 -11.07
C GLN A 134 2.98 -15.31 -10.05
N THR A 135 3.11 -14.52 -8.98
CA THR A 135 3.89 -14.92 -7.80
C THR A 135 3.13 -15.99 -7.04
N VAL A 136 3.75 -17.13 -6.83
CA VAL A 136 3.14 -18.30 -6.16
C VAL A 136 3.74 -18.61 -4.80
N GLU A 137 4.94 -18.10 -4.52
CA GLU A 137 5.65 -18.29 -3.26
C GLU A 137 6.66 -17.16 -3.03
N VAL A 138 6.95 -16.83 -1.78
CA VAL A 138 8.08 -16.00 -1.35
C VAL A 138 9.15 -16.91 -0.75
N LEU A 139 10.27 -17.01 -1.43
CA LEU A 139 11.40 -17.86 -1.04
C LEU A 139 12.28 -17.15 -0.02
N GLY A 140 12.70 -17.86 1.00
CA GLY A 140 13.60 -17.32 2.02
C GLY A 140 14.53 -18.35 2.61
N ASN A 141 15.62 -17.89 3.21
CA ASN A 141 16.65 -18.73 3.81
C ASN A 141 16.44 -19.00 5.32
N GLY A 142 15.26 -18.63 5.84
CA GLY A 142 14.92 -18.71 7.27
C GLY A 142 15.04 -17.37 7.99
N ASP A 143 15.91 -16.47 7.54
CA ASP A 143 16.15 -15.14 8.09
C ASP A 143 15.47 -14.03 7.23
N LYS A 144 15.66 -14.11 5.92
CA LYS A 144 15.14 -13.09 5.00
C LYS A 144 14.74 -13.69 3.65
N VAL A 145 14.04 -12.86 2.85
CA VAL A 145 13.72 -13.18 1.45
C VAL A 145 14.99 -13.32 0.63
N VAL A 146 15.00 -14.33 -0.25
CA VAL A 146 16.09 -14.58 -1.22
C VAL A 146 15.56 -14.74 -2.65
N GLY A 147 14.25 -14.78 -2.86
CA GLY A 147 13.64 -14.91 -4.18
C GLY A 147 12.12 -15.02 -4.16
N LEU A 148 11.57 -15.19 -5.34
CA LEU A 148 10.14 -15.44 -5.63
C LEU A 148 10.01 -16.67 -6.52
#